data_4332cdb3f026a2ae244b49ae3a37fb25
#
_entry.id   4332cdb3f026a2ae244b49ae3a37fb25
#
_cell.length_a   1.000
_cell.length_b   1.000
_cell.length_c   1.000
_cell.angle_alpha   90.00
_cell.angle_beta   90.00
_cell.angle_gamma   90.00
#
_symmetry.space_group_name_H-M   'P 1'
#
loop_
_entity.id
_entity.type
_entity.pdbx_description
1 polymer ?
#
loop_
_entity_poly.entity_id
_entity_poly.type
_entity_poly.pdbx_seq_one_letter_code
_entity_poly.pdbx_strand_id
1 'polypeptide(L)'
;YKYKPAIGQLPQGFILGSETASTVSSRGVYKFPVTWGVTKADKDGQVTAYDTEWCSWSNLPEEDFLAMDDYDYTIGQFVWTGIDYLGEPTPYDEYWPSRSSYFGICDLAGLPKDRYYLYRSQWNTNSHTLHLLPHWTWPGREGKVTPVFCYTDAPEAELFVNGKSQGRIKKQHATMADKPEQRARR
;
A
#
# COMPACT_ATOMS: atom_id res chain seq x y z
N TYR A 1 -8.13 4.39 14.93
CA TYR A 1 -8.79 3.24 14.36
C TYR A 1 -10.00 2.83 15.18
N LYS A 2 -11.13 2.47 14.54
CA LYS A 2 -12.43 2.37 15.23
C LYS A 2 -12.80 0.96 15.73
N TYR A 3 -12.04 -0.07 15.43
CA TYR A 3 -12.38 -1.45 15.79
C TYR A 3 -12.47 -1.67 17.31
N LYS A 4 -11.44 -1.25 18.03
CA LYS A 4 -11.38 -1.44 19.49
C LYS A 4 -12.53 -0.74 20.24
N PRO A 5 -12.89 0.52 19.98
CA PRO A 5 -14.06 1.12 20.62
C PRO A 5 -15.40 0.56 20.10
N ALA A 6 -15.48 0.09 18.87
CA ALA A 6 -16.71 -0.43 18.29
C ALA A 6 -17.09 -1.80 18.84
N ILE A 7 -16.14 -2.69 19.06
CA ILE A 7 -16.44 -4.10 19.47
C ILE A 7 -17.27 -4.17 20.74
N GLY A 8 -17.05 -3.27 21.71
CA GLY A 8 -17.80 -3.23 22.95
C GLY A 8 -19.29 -2.86 22.79
N GLN A 9 -19.68 -2.38 21.62
CA GLN A 9 -21.06 -1.99 21.28
C GLN A 9 -21.76 -3.00 20.37
N LEU A 10 -21.05 -4.03 19.92
CA LEU A 10 -21.52 -5.00 18.94
C LEU A 10 -21.93 -6.32 19.62
N PRO A 11 -23.24 -6.66 19.67
CA PRO A 11 -23.72 -7.85 20.35
C PRO A 11 -23.21 -9.16 19.72
N GLN A 12 -22.85 -9.17 18.44
CA GLN A 12 -22.32 -10.33 17.74
C GLN A 12 -20.86 -10.68 18.14
N GLY A 13 -20.11 -9.75 18.76
CA GLY A 13 -18.76 -10.00 19.23
C GLY A 13 -17.68 -10.12 18.14
N PHE A 14 -17.97 -9.73 16.91
CA PHE A 14 -16.99 -9.72 15.81
C PHE A 14 -17.16 -8.52 14.89
N ILE A 15 -16.11 -8.20 14.13
CA ILE A 15 -16.08 -7.12 13.13
C ILE A 15 -15.58 -7.68 11.80
N LEU A 16 -16.29 -7.33 10.72
CA LEU A 16 -15.87 -7.47 9.34
C LEU A 16 -15.63 -6.09 8.77
N GLY A 17 -14.44 -5.83 8.25
CA GLY A 17 -14.13 -4.61 7.51
C GLY A 17 -14.79 -4.65 6.13
N SER A 18 -15.98 -4.07 5.99
CA SER A 18 -16.74 -4.10 4.74
C SER A 18 -16.16 -3.18 3.66
N GLU A 19 -15.35 -2.19 4.08
CA GLU A 19 -14.58 -1.30 3.23
C GLU A 19 -13.35 -0.83 4.01
N THR A 20 -12.16 -1.18 3.56
CA THR A 20 -10.92 -0.87 4.26
C THR A 20 -9.91 -0.19 3.35
N ALA A 21 -8.90 0.40 3.95
CA ALA A 21 -7.79 1.11 3.33
C ALA A 21 -8.23 2.36 2.54
N SER A 22 -8.88 2.22 1.39
CA SER A 22 -9.13 3.30 0.43
C SER A 22 -7.86 4.09 0.09
N THR A 23 -6.74 3.38 -0.01
CA THR A 23 -5.43 3.97 -0.29
C THR A 23 -5.27 4.21 -1.79
N VAL A 24 -4.59 5.26 -2.13
CA VAL A 24 -4.43 5.71 -3.52
C VAL A 24 -3.06 5.36 -4.09
N SER A 25 -3.01 5.00 -5.37
CA SER A 25 -1.76 4.84 -6.13
C SER A 25 -2.01 4.90 -7.63
N SER A 26 -1.01 5.38 -8.38
CA SER A 26 -1.00 5.34 -9.86
C SER A 26 0.02 4.32 -10.33
N ARG A 27 -0.39 3.36 -11.18
CA ARG A 27 0.49 2.31 -11.67
C ARG A 27 1.71 2.88 -12.40
N GLY A 28 2.93 2.51 -11.94
CA GLY A 28 4.19 2.88 -12.57
C GLY A 28 4.62 4.34 -12.38
N VAL A 29 3.93 5.12 -11.54
CA VAL A 29 4.30 6.49 -11.20
C VAL A 29 5.07 6.49 -9.88
N TYR A 30 6.30 6.99 -9.89
CA TYR A 30 7.13 7.06 -8.69
C TYR A 30 7.60 8.48 -8.47
N LYS A 31 7.33 9.02 -7.28
CA LYS A 31 7.68 10.39 -6.90
C LYS A 31 8.86 10.40 -5.95
N PHE A 32 9.72 11.39 -6.10
CA PHE A 32 10.93 11.55 -5.30
C PHE A 32 11.06 12.97 -4.76
N PRO A 33 11.55 13.13 -3.52
CA PRO A 33 11.88 12.07 -2.55
C PRO A 33 10.65 11.29 -2.14
N VAL A 34 10.81 10.03 -1.72
CA VAL A 34 9.71 9.25 -1.14
C VAL A 34 9.34 9.86 0.21
N THR A 35 8.08 10.19 0.37
CA THR A 35 7.53 10.77 1.60
C THR A 35 6.36 9.95 2.09
N TRP A 36 6.10 10.01 3.39
CA TRP A 36 4.96 9.35 4.03
C TRP A 36 3.98 10.43 4.49
N GLY A 37 2.73 10.32 4.08
CA GLY A 37 1.74 11.29 4.50
C GLY A 37 0.45 11.31 3.69
N VAL A 38 -0.41 12.25 4.05
CA VAL A 38 -1.63 12.50 3.30
C VAL A 38 -1.26 13.00 1.91
N THR A 39 -1.83 12.35 0.89
CA THR A 39 -1.59 12.70 -0.51
C THR A 39 -1.98 14.16 -0.78
N LYS A 40 -1.19 14.80 -1.62
CA LYS A 40 -1.42 16.18 -2.06
C LYS A 40 -1.56 16.18 -3.58
N ALA A 41 -2.53 16.94 -4.05
CA ALA A 41 -2.66 17.23 -5.46
C ALA A 41 -1.37 17.90 -5.96
N ASP A 42 -0.82 17.39 -7.04
CA ASP A 42 0.28 18.01 -7.75
C ASP A 42 -0.09 18.25 -9.22
N LYS A 43 0.82 18.85 -9.97
CA LYS A 43 0.52 19.33 -11.33
C LYS A 43 0.13 18.24 -12.32
N ASP A 44 0.51 16.99 -12.07
CA ASP A 44 0.23 15.87 -12.95
C ASP A 44 -1.03 15.08 -12.53
N GLY A 45 -1.62 15.38 -11.37
CA GLY A 45 -2.78 14.70 -10.83
C GLY A 45 -2.54 13.20 -10.62
N GLN A 46 -1.31 12.78 -10.32
CA GLN A 46 -0.94 11.38 -10.08
C GLN A 46 -0.50 11.16 -8.65
N VAL A 47 -0.61 9.93 -8.19
CA VAL A 47 -0.17 9.48 -6.86
C VAL A 47 1.03 8.55 -7.01
N THR A 48 1.94 8.58 -6.05
CA THR A 48 3.08 7.65 -6.07
C THR A 48 2.63 6.19 -5.96
N ALA A 49 3.32 5.30 -6.64
CA ALA A 49 3.12 3.86 -6.57
C ALA A 49 3.80 3.19 -5.36
N TYR A 50 4.52 3.96 -4.55
CA TYR A 50 5.23 3.42 -3.38
C TYR A 50 4.35 3.01 -2.21
N ASP A 51 3.03 3.19 -2.26
CA ASP A 51 2.12 2.93 -1.13
C ASP A 51 2.50 3.66 0.17
N THR A 52 2.94 4.90 0.04
CA THR A 52 3.35 5.75 1.16
C THR A 52 2.43 6.94 1.38
N GLU A 53 1.41 7.08 0.53
CA GLU A 53 0.46 8.18 0.59
C GLU A 53 -0.98 7.65 0.78
N TRP A 54 -1.78 8.38 1.57
CA TRP A 54 -3.18 8.08 1.84
C TRP A 54 -4.03 9.35 1.81
N CYS A 55 -5.34 9.22 1.65
CA CYS A 55 -6.29 10.34 1.76
C CYS A 55 -6.50 10.74 3.22
N SER A 56 -6.98 11.95 3.49
CA SER A 56 -7.23 12.43 4.85
C SER A 56 -8.23 11.57 5.65
N TRP A 57 -9.07 10.79 4.97
CA TRP A 57 -10.07 9.88 5.55
C TRP A 57 -9.69 8.41 5.47
N SER A 58 -8.59 8.07 4.82
CA SER A 58 -8.15 6.70 4.58
C SER A 58 -6.91 6.35 5.41
N ASN A 59 -6.40 5.14 5.23
CA ASN A 59 -5.20 4.64 5.89
C ASN A 59 -4.38 3.78 4.93
N LEU A 60 -3.17 3.43 5.35
CA LEU A 60 -2.34 2.49 4.63
C LEU A 60 -2.78 1.04 4.90
N PRO A 61 -2.62 0.11 3.94
CA PRO A 61 -2.98 -1.29 4.09
C PRO A 61 -2.37 -1.98 5.32
N GLU A 62 -1.16 -1.60 5.72
CA GLU A 62 -0.47 -2.17 6.88
C GLU A 62 -1.24 -1.97 8.19
N GLU A 63 -2.03 -0.91 8.31
CA GLU A 63 -2.89 -0.70 9.48
C GLU A 63 -4.01 -1.73 9.55
N ASP A 64 -4.58 -2.06 8.40
CA ASP A 64 -5.63 -3.06 8.32
C ASP A 64 -5.07 -4.46 8.56
N PHE A 65 -3.87 -4.78 8.05
CA PHE A 65 -3.20 -6.05 8.34
C PHE A 65 -2.91 -6.20 9.83
N LEU A 66 -2.39 -5.16 10.48
CA LEU A 66 -2.15 -5.17 11.93
C LEU A 66 -3.45 -5.38 12.72
N ALA A 67 -4.54 -4.73 12.30
CA ALA A 67 -5.83 -4.91 12.97
C ALA A 67 -6.36 -6.35 12.84
N MET A 68 -6.11 -7.01 11.69
CA MET A 68 -6.47 -8.42 11.50
C MET A 68 -5.62 -9.35 12.36
N ASP A 69 -4.33 -9.05 12.53
CA ASP A 69 -3.42 -9.88 13.31
C ASP A 69 -3.57 -9.68 14.82
N ASP A 70 -3.81 -8.44 15.26
CA ASP A 70 -3.80 -8.07 16.68
C ASP A 70 -5.14 -8.25 17.39
N TYR A 71 -6.26 -8.36 16.63
CA TYR A 71 -7.60 -8.41 17.19
C TYR A 71 -8.35 -9.68 16.82
N ASP A 72 -8.48 -10.61 17.72
CA ASP A 72 -9.18 -11.91 17.55
C ASP A 72 -10.64 -11.77 17.10
N TYR A 73 -11.24 -10.61 17.34
CA TYR A 73 -12.61 -10.32 16.93
C TYR A 73 -12.74 -9.79 15.49
N THR A 74 -11.64 -9.58 14.80
CA THR A 74 -11.68 -9.20 13.37
C THR A 74 -11.68 -10.46 12.52
N ILE A 75 -12.74 -10.65 11.70
CA ILE A 75 -12.95 -11.87 10.94
C ILE A 75 -12.61 -11.74 9.45
N GLY A 76 -12.18 -10.58 9.01
CA GLY A 76 -11.76 -10.33 7.63
C GLY A 76 -12.02 -8.90 7.19
N GLN A 77 -11.67 -8.63 5.91
CA GLN A 77 -11.83 -7.31 5.32
C GLN A 77 -12.07 -7.39 3.81
N PHE A 78 -12.77 -6.38 3.29
CA PHE A 78 -12.88 -6.07 1.88
C PHE A 78 -12.19 -4.74 1.61
N VAL A 79 -11.16 -4.75 0.77
CA VAL A 79 -10.42 -3.54 0.43
C VAL A 79 -11.19 -2.69 -0.58
N TRP A 80 -11.18 -1.39 -0.42
CA TRP A 80 -11.61 -0.44 -1.41
C TRP A 80 -10.39 0.03 -2.24
N THR A 81 -10.23 -0.41 -3.52
CA THR A 81 -11.10 -1.31 -4.29
C THR A 81 -10.25 -2.21 -5.19
N GLY A 82 -10.85 -3.22 -5.81
CA GLY A 82 -10.12 -4.17 -6.66
C GLY A 82 -9.56 -3.56 -7.93
N ILE A 83 -10.34 -2.73 -8.63
CA ILE A 83 -9.97 -2.13 -9.93
C ILE A 83 -10.32 -0.64 -9.88
N ASP A 84 -9.47 0.20 -10.49
CA ASP A 84 -9.80 1.61 -10.70
C ASP A 84 -11.09 1.73 -11.54
N TYR A 85 -11.83 2.79 -11.34
CA TYR A 85 -13.10 3.02 -12.02
C TYR A 85 -13.21 4.47 -12.52
N LEU A 86 -14.09 4.70 -13.49
CA LEU A 86 -14.35 6.02 -14.06
C LEU A 86 -15.35 6.79 -13.20
N GLY A 87 -15.34 8.10 -13.34
CA GLY A 87 -16.35 9.00 -12.79
C GLY A 87 -16.07 9.57 -11.42
N GLU A 88 -15.05 9.10 -10.71
CA GLU A 88 -14.65 9.65 -9.41
C GLU A 88 -13.20 10.12 -9.44
N PRO A 89 -12.94 11.44 -9.36
CA PRO A 89 -11.59 12.01 -9.37
C PRO A 89 -10.91 11.99 -7.99
N THR A 90 -11.60 11.59 -6.95
CA THR A 90 -11.09 11.60 -5.57
C THR A 90 -9.70 10.93 -5.46
N PRO A 91 -8.70 11.53 -4.79
CA PRO A 91 -8.83 12.73 -3.96
C PRO A 91 -8.58 14.07 -4.70
N TYR A 92 -8.59 14.07 -6.01
CA TYR A 92 -8.19 15.21 -6.85
C TYR A 92 -9.40 15.84 -7.57
N ASP A 93 -10.41 16.25 -6.81
CA ASP A 93 -11.69 16.74 -7.31
C ASP A 93 -11.57 17.98 -8.21
N GLU A 94 -10.50 18.78 -8.03
CA GLU A 94 -10.19 19.94 -8.86
C GLU A 94 -9.59 19.59 -10.23
N TYR A 95 -9.19 18.34 -10.46
CA TYR A 95 -8.60 17.88 -11.72
C TYR A 95 -9.65 17.23 -12.64
N TRP A 96 -10.65 17.98 -12.99
CA TRP A 96 -11.67 17.53 -13.92
C TRP A 96 -11.29 17.82 -15.39
N PRO A 97 -11.51 16.88 -16.34
CA PRO A 97 -11.99 15.52 -16.09
C PRO A 97 -10.89 14.61 -15.51
N SER A 98 -11.21 13.85 -14.48
CA SER A 98 -10.31 12.84 -13.96
C SER A 98 -10.15 11.68 -14.95
N ARG A 99 -8.98 11.08 -14.96
CA ARG A 99 -8.71 9.89 -15.78
C ARG A 99 -9.41 8.66 -15.22
N SER A 100 -9.38 8.50 -13.90
CA SER A 100 -9.99 7.39 -13.15
C SER A 100 -9.91 7.68 -11.66
N SER A 101 -10.51 6.83 -10.84
CA SER A 101 -10.15 6.72 -9.44
C SER A 101 -8.70 6.23 -9.30
N TYR A 102 -8.13 6.36 -8.09
CA TYR A 102 -6.76 5.93 -7.77
C TYR A 102 -6.74 4.80 -6.73
N PHE A 103 -7.91 4.31 -6.33
CA PHE A 103 -8.08 3.35 -5.23
C PHE A 103 -7.83 1.89 -5.62
N GLY A 104 -7.90 1.57 -6.91
CA GLY A 104 -7.77 0.19 -7.38
C GLY A 104 -6.45 -0.47 -7.00
N ILE A 105 -6.52 -1.74 -6.64
CA ILE A 105 -5.35 -2.63 -6.55
C ILE A 105 -4.79 -2.89 -7.96
N CYS A 106 -5.69 -2.97 -8.95
CA CYS A 106 -5.39 -2.96 -10.37
C CYS A 106 -5.82 -1.63 -11.00
N ASP A 107 -5.24 -1.28 -12.13
CA ASP A 107 -5.65 -0.13 -12.94
C ASP A 107 -6.93 -0.40 -13.74
N LEU A 108 -7.41 0.60 -14.51
CA LEU A 108 -8.61 0.48 -15.36
C LEU A 108 -8.56 -0.68 -16.37
N ALA A 109 -7.36 -1.06 -16.80
CA ALA A 109 -7.16 -2.16 -17.74
C ALA A 109 -7.06 -3.52 -17.04
N GLY A 110 -7.21 -3.57 -15.71
CA GLY A 110 -7.03 -4.77 -14.92
C GLY A 110 -5.56 -5.15 -14.69
N LEU A 111 -4.62 -4.27 -15.01
CA LEU A 111 -3.20 -4.55 -14.80
C LEU A 111 -2.80 -4.29 -13.34
N PRO A 112 -2.06 -5.21 -12.69
CA PRO A 112 -1.65 -5.06 -11.30
C PRO A 112 -0.83 -3.79 -11.07
N LYS A 113 -1.19 -3.03 -10.03
CA LYS A 113 -0.32 -2.01 -9.44
C LYS A 113 0.66 -2.68 -8.46
N ASP A 114 1.67 -1.95 -7.98
CA ASP A 114 2.59 -2.50 -6.97
C ASP A 114 1.85 -2.99 -5.73
N ARG A 115 0.79 -2.28 -5.32
CA ARG A 115 -0.10 -2.67 -4.22
C ARG A 115 -0.74 -4.04 -4.37
N TYR A 116 -1.00 -4.52 -5.57
CA TYR A 116 -1.48 -5.89 -5.80
C TYR A 116 -0.53 -6.91 -5.16
N TYR A 117 0.76 -6.70 -5.31
CA TYR A 117 1.77 -7.61 -4.76
C TYR A 117 1.93 -7.46 -3.25
N LEU A 118 1.66 -6.27 -2.69
CA LEU A 118 1.57 -6.08 -1.25
C LEU A 118 0.44 -6.94 -0.66
N TYR A 119 -0.78 -6.83 -1.19
CA TYR A 119 -1.91 -7.67 -0.75
C TYR A 119 -1.66 -9.15 -1.00
N ARG A 120 -1.10 -9.50 -2.17
CA ARG A 120 -0.75 -10.87 -2.48
C ARG A 120 0.25 -11.46 -1.48
N SER A 121 1.22 -10.69 -1.03
CA SER A 121 2.20 -11.14 -0.03
C SER A 121 1.60 -11.43 1.34
N GLN A 122 0.43 -10.87 1.63
CA GLN A 122 -0.28 -11.07 2.91
C GLN A 122 -1.36 -12.18 2.82
N TRP A 123 -2.03 -12.28 1.68
CA TRP A 123 -3.26 -13.10 1.58
C TRP A 123 -3.10 -14.37 0.76
N ASN A 124 -2.11 -14.45 -0.12
CA ASN A 124 -1.94 -15.64 -0.97
C ASN A 124 -1.07 -16.68 -0.28
N THR A 125 -1.68 -17.77 0.15
CA THR A 125 -1.00 -18.91 0.76
C THR A 125 -0.59 -20.00 -0.25
N ASN A 126 -1.01 -19.88 -1.52
CA ASN A 126 -0.80 -20.92 -2.53
C ASN A 126 0.54 -20.77 -3.29
N SER A 127 1.14 -19.61 -3.26
CA SER A 127 2.41 -19.34 -3.94
C SER A 127 3.16 -18.20 -3.29
N HIS A 128 4.48 -18.26 -3.35
CA HIS A 128 5.34 -17.18 -2.86
C HIS A 128 5.19 -15.89 -3.66
N THR A 129 5.34 -14.78 -2.97
CA THR A 129 5.38 -13.45 -3.55
C THR A 129 6.76 -12.85 -3.36
N LEU A 130 7.32 -12.34 -4.44
CA LEU A 130 8.52 -11.51 -4.44
C LEU A 130 8.34 -10.43 -5.51
N HIS A 131 8.20 -9.18 -5.08
CA HIS A 131 8.00 -8.06 -5.97
C HIS A 131 8.88 -6.89 -5.55
N LEU A 132 9.62 -6.34 -6.52
CA LEU A 132 10.48 -5.18 -6.32
C LEU A 132 9.86 -3.95 -6.98
N LEU A 133 9.92 -2.82 -6.29
CA LEU A 133 9.58 -1.51 -6.82
C LEU A 133 10.63 -0.49 -6.39
N PRO A 134 10.86 0.58 -7.18
CA PRO A 134 10.31 0.89 -8.48
C PRO A 134 10.97 0.07 -9.59
N HIS A 135 10.60 0.35 -10.86
CA HIS A 135 11.38 -0.10 -12.00
C HIS A 135 12.82 0.47 -11.94
N TRP A 136 13.75 -0.10 -12.70
CA TRP A 136 15.19 0.15 -12.50
C TRP A 136 15.76 1.33 -13.29
N THR A 137 15.13 1.77 -14.37
CA THR A 137 15.70 2.78 -15.27
C THR A 137 15.19 4.18 -14.95
N TRP A 138 16.09 5.06 -14.51
CA TRP A 138 15.79 6.44 -14.09
C TRP A 138 16.72 7.45 -14.76
N PRO A 139 16.53 7.79 -16.05
CA PRO A 139 17.32 8.84 -16.70
C PRO A 139 17.23 10.17 -15.95
N GLY A 140 18.37 10.85 -15.77
CA GLY A 140 18.43 12.14 -15.07
C GLY A 140 18.40 12.06 -13.54
N ARG A 141 18.52 10.84 -12.96
CA ARG A 141 18.65 10.64 -11.53
C ARG A 141 20.01 10.07 -11.11
N GLU A 142 21.00 10.17 -11.97
CA GLU A 142 22.35 9.69 -11.68
C GLU A 142 22.90 10.35 -10.41
N GLY A 143 23.46 9.54 -9.52
CA GLY A 143 23.98 10.00 -8.22
C GLY A 143 22.91 10.31 -7.15
N LYS A 144 21.62 10.15 -7.45
CA LYS A 144 20.52 10.34 -6.48
C LYS A 144 20.05 8.98 -5.92
N VAL A 145 19.65 8.99 -4.64
CA VAL A 145 19.09 7.80 -4.01
C VAL A 145 17.72 7.49 -4.61
N THR A 146 17.54 6.24 -4.99
CA THR A 146 16.25 5.66 -5.38
C THR A 146 15.91 4.56 -4.38
N PRO A 147 14.96 4.76 -3.46
CA PRO A 147 14.53 3.72 -2.53
C PRO A 147 13.98 2.50 -3.29
N VAL A 148 14.41 1.31 -2.89
CA VAL A 148 13.89 0.04 -3.41
C VAL A 148 13.07 -0.62 -2.32
N PHE A 149 11.80 -0.92 -2.62
CA PHE A 149 10.92 -1.67 -1.74
C PHE A 149 10.77 -3.09 -2.26
N CYS A 150 10.52 -4.01 -1.34
CA CYS A 150 10.29 -5.42 -1.64
C CYS A 150 9.05 -5.90 -0.92
N TYR A 151 8.03 -6.33 -1.67
CA TYR A 151 6.85 -6.98 -1.12
C TYR A 151 7.01 -8.49 -1.21
N THR A 152 7.00 -9.17 -0.06
CA THR A 152 7.24 -10.61 0.01
C THR A 152 6.54 -11.23 1.21
N ASP A 153 6.14 -12.49 1.09
CA ASP A 153 5.68 -13.34 2.18
C ASP A 153 6.84 -13.94 2.99
N ALA A 154 8.08 -13.90 2.45
CA ALA A 154 9.27 -14.43 3.11
C ALA A 154 9.64 -13.61 4.36
N PRO A 155 10.25 -14.22 5.39
CA PRO A 155 10.65 -13.52 6.62
C PRO A 155 11.83 -12.57 6.44
N GLU A 156 12.58 -12.70 5.35
CA GLU A 156 13.71 -11.83 5.01
C GLU A 156 13.92 -11.74 3.50
N ALA A 157 14.56 -10.67 3.06
CA ALA A 157 14.97 -10.45 1.68
C ALA A 157 16.40 -9.95 1.60
N GLU A 158 17.13 -10.37 0.56
CA GLU A 158 18.48 -9.90 0.25
C GLU A 158 18.53 -9.33 -1.16
N LEU A 159 19.05 -8.11 -1.29
CA LEU A 159 19.18 -7.45 -2.58
C LEU A 159 20.57 -7.73 -3.19
N PHE A 160 20.59 -8.14 -4.45
CA PHE A 160 21.81 -8.27 -5.24
C PHE A 160 21.77 -7.28 -6.42
N VAL A 161 22.87 -6.57 -6.63
CA VAL A 161 23.07 -5.71 -7.80
C VAL A 161 24.29 -6.25 -8.55
N ASN A 162 24.13 -6.68 -9.79
CA ASN A 162 25.18 -7.29 -10.60
C ASN A 162 25.91 -8.44 -9.86
N GLY A 163 25.15 -9.30 -9.16
CA GLY A 163 25.69 -10.43 -8.42
C GLY A 163 26.34 -10.10 -7.08
N LYS A 164 26.43 -8.82 -6.70
CA LYS A 164 26.99 -8.39 -5.42
C LYS A 164 25.87 -8.06 -4.43
N SER A 165 25.89 -8.69 -3.27
CA SER A 165 24.96 -8.41 -2.18
C SER A 165 25.04 -6.93 -1.73
N GLN A 166 23.89 -6.31 -1.57
CA GLN A 166 23.71 -4.98 -1.01
C GLN A 166 23.18 -5.03 0.44
N GLY A 167 23.05 -6.24 0.97
CA GLY A 167 22.58 -6.47 2.32
C GLY A 167 21.26 -7.21 2.38
N ARG A 168 20.93 -7.65 3.58
CA ARG A 168 19.75 -8.44 3.93
C ARG A 168 18.91 -7.70 4.94
N ILE A 169 17.60 -7.71 4.74
CA ILE A 169 16.62 -7.11 5.65
C ILE A 169 15.68 -8.21 6.12
N LYS A 170 15.44 -8.27 7.42
CA LYS A 170 14.43 -9.12 8.04
C LYS A 170 13.18 -8.34 8.32
N LYS A 171 12.02 -9.00 8.20
CA LYS A 171 10.75 -8.47 8.69
C LYS A 171 10.85 -8.17 10.19
N GLN A 172 10.16 -7.13 10.60
CA GLN A 172 10.15 -6.68 11.99
C GLN A 172 8.72 -6.75 12.53
N HIS A 173 8.58 -7.08 13.79
CA HIS A 173 7.29 -6.92 14.45
C HIS A 173 6.95 -5.43 14.50
N ALA A 174 5.73 -5.11 14.10
CA ALA A 174 5.21 -3.74 14.12
C ALA A 174 3.87 -3.71 14.85
N THR A 175 3.53 -2.56 15.39
CA THR A 175 2.27 -2.29 16.10
C THR A 175 1.59 -1.05 15.54
N MET A 176 0.34 -0.84 15.91
CA MET A 176 -0.39 0.38 15.54
C MET A 176 0.25 1.67 16.08
N ALA A 177 1.07 1.60 17.13
CA ALA A 177 1.77 2.74 17.69
C ALA A 177 3.02 3.15 16.88
N ASP A 178 3.52 2.26 16.02
CA ASP A 178 4.69 2.53 15.21
C ASP A 178 4.38 3.51 14.07
N LYS A 179 5.41 4.22 13.60
CA LYS A 179 5.29 5.09 12.44
C LYS A 179 5.06 4.27 11.16
N PRO A 180 4.42 4.85 10.12
CA PRO A 180 4.17 4.16 8.86
C PRO A 180 5.42 3.50 8.27
N GLU A 181 6.58 4.19 8.30
CA GLU A 181 7.85 3.67 7.77
C GLU A 181 8.35 2.43 8.54
N GLN A 182 7.99 2.29 9.80
CA GLN A 182 8.33 1.12 10.63
C GLN A 182 7.36 -0.02 10.35
N ARG A 183 6.06 0.30 10.24
CA ARG A 183 5.02 -0.70 9.88
C ARG A 183 5.27 -1.34 8.52
N ALA A 184 5.79 -0.60 7.55
CA ALA A 184 6.14 -1.14 6.23
C ALA A 184 7.25 -2.21 6.23
N ARG A 185 7.88 -2.47 7.37
CA ARG A 185 8.92 -3.52 7.53
C ARG A 185 8.40 -4.81 8.15
N ARG A 186 7.10 -4.92 8.37
CA ARG A 186 6.50 -6.14 8.92
C ARG A 186 6.44 -7.30 7.92
#